data_285aec9e53b20801b0921dd77767f777
#
_entry.id   285aec9e53b20801b0921dd77767f777
#
_cell.length_a   1.000
_cell.length_b   1.000
_cell.length_c   1.000
_cell.angle_alpha   90.00
_cell.angle_beta   90.00
_cell.angle_gamma   90.00
#
_symmetry.space_group_name_H-M   'P 1'
#
loop_
_entity.id
_entity.type
_entity.pdbx_description
1 polymer ?
#
loop_
_entity_poly.entity_id
_entity_poly.type
_entity_poly.pdbx_seq_one_letter_code
_entity_poly.pdbx_strand_id
1 'polypeptide(L)'
;MRLIIFFLALTIGSAAHAATISVKPAANGEPALVTIDGDLDTNDGDQFRSKTSFLSKAIISLRSDGGSVVAGIQIGESIRLKGFATVVAGNARCASACAIAWLGGTPRLMSAEARVGFHAAYSSETGQETGVGNTLVGAYLNKIGLPYSAVIYITQAAPYSMSWLSIADAEKQGIDVEPLGSGSNYSYAEPRTDQSKPRNSPQNQGTGR
;
A
#
# COMPACT_ATOMS: atom_id res chain seq x y z
N MET A 1 33.96 0.09 -48.39
CA MET A 1 33.62 1.01 -47.29
C MET A 1 32.34 0.49 -46.63
N ARG A 2 32.45 -0.26 -45.51
CA ARG A 2 31.27 -0.87 -44.83
C ARG A 2 30.77 0.11 -43.76
N LEU A 3 29.55 0.60 -43.93
CA LEU A 3 28.88 1.48 -42.98
C LEU A 3 28.36 0.61 -41.81
N ILE A 4 28.95 0.79 -40.63
CA ILE A 4 28.47 0.16 -39.39
C ILE A 4 27.42 1.10 -38.81
N ILE A 5 26.15 0.70 -38.90
CA ILE A 5 25.04 1.42 -38.25
C ILE A 5 24.98 0.96 -36.78
N PHE A 6 25.34 1.83 -35.85
CA PHE A 6 25.16 1.63 -34.44
C PHE A 6 23.68 1.86 -34.10
N PHE A 7 22.97 0.79 -33.76
CA PHE A 7 21.65 0.90 -33.13
C PHE A 7 21.84 1.28 -31.67
N LEU A 8 21.53 2.53 -31.33
CA LEU A 8 21.44 3.00 -29.96
C LEU A 8 20.11 2.49 -29.38
N ALA A 9 20.16 1.41 -28.61
CA ALA A 9 18.99 0.89 -27.89
C ALA A 9 18.66 1.89 -26.76
N LEU A 10 17.58 2.65 -26.93
CA LEU A 10 17.02 3.54 -25.92
C LEU A 10 16.32 2.66 -24.87
N THR A 11 16.97 2.37 -23.76
CA THR A 11 16.36 1.70 -22.61
C THR A 11 15.41 2.70 -21.93
N ILE A 12 14.12 2.54 -22.17
CA ILE A 12 13.09 3.24 -21.41
C ILE A 12 13.09 2.64 -20.01
N GLY A 13 13.86 3.23 -19.10
CA GLY A 13 13.81 2.92 -17.69
C GLY A 13 12.42 3.29 -17.17
N SER A 14 11.65 2.30 -16.68
CA SER A 14 10.43 2.58 -15.92
C SER A 14 10.84 3.36 -14.65
N ALA A 15 10.55 4.65 -14.61
CA ALA A 15 10.68 5.44 -13.40
C ALA A 15 9.69 4.86 -12.38
N ALA A 16 10.20 4.26 -11.30
CA ALA A 16 9.38 3.95 -10.14
C ALA A 16 8.85 5.29 -9.61
N HIS A 17 7.54 5.48 -9.70
CA HIS A 17 6.91 6.70 -9.19
C HIS A 17 6.68 6.51 -7.68
N ALA A 18 7.15 7.48 -6.88
CA ALA A 18 6.82 7.58 -5.47
C ALA A 18 5.30 7.52 -5.26
N ALA A 19 4.87 7.01 -4.11
CA ALA A 19 3.45 6.89 -3.81
C ALA A 19 2.75 8.25 -3.88
N THR A 20 1.56 8.26 -4.46
CA THR A 20 0.69 9.44 -4.41
C THR A 20 -0.06 9.45 -3.10
N ILE A 21 0.23 10.43 -2.24
CA ILE A 21 -0.50 10.64 -0.99
C ILE A 21 -1.45 11.81 -1.19
N SER A 22 -2.76 11.53 -1.20
CA SER A 22 -3.82 12.52 -1.37
C SER A 22 -4.71 12.59 -0.13
N VAL A 23 -5.23 13.78 0.15
CA VAL A 23 -6.12 14.03 1.30
C VAL A 23 -7.43 14.61 0.77
N LYS A 24 -8.53 13.90 1.02
CA LYS A 24 -9.89 14.42 0.88
C LYS A 24 -10.35 14.87 2.27
N PRO A 25 -10.55 16.16 2.49
CA PRO A 25 -10.93 16.67 3.80
C PRO A 25 -12.22 16.07 4.33
N ALA A 26 -12.36 16.07 5.65
CA ALA A 26 -13.60 15.72 6.33
C ALA A 26 -14.77 16.61 5.90
N ALA A 27 -15.96 16.04 5.79
CA ALA A 27 -17.20 16.77 5.56
C ALA A 27 -18.26 16.24 6.53
N ASN A 28 -19.13 17.13 7.03
CA ASN A 28 -20.28 16.74 7.86
C ASN A 28 -19.94 15.88 9.10
N GLY A 29 -18.77 16.07 9.71
CA GLY A 29 -18.34 15.29 10.88
C GLY A 29 -17.71 13.93 10.56
N GLU A 30 -17.67 13.54 9.30
CA GLU A 30 -17.00 12.33 8.85
C GLU A 30 -15.47 12.46 8.95
N PRO A 31 -14.72 11.36 9.09
CA PRO A 31 -13.25 11.40 9.04
C PRO A 31 -12.74 11.83 7.67
N ALA A 32 -11.58 12.47 7.61
CA ALA A 32 -10.88 12.71 6.35
C ALA A 32 -10.49 11.38 5.71
N LEU A 33 -10.52 11.31 4.37
CA LEU A 33 -9.98 10.17 3.63
C LEU A 33 -8.58 10.51 3.12
N VAL A 34 -7.59 9.74 3.54
CA VAL A 34 -6.21 9.83 3.02
C VAL A 34 -5.95 8.59 2.18
N THR A 35 -5.56 8.78 0.93
CA THR A 35 -5.23 7.67 0.03
C THR A 35 -3.73 7.64 -0.21
N ILE A 36 -3.12 6.45 -0.04
CA ILE A 36 -1.74 6.14 -0.40
C ILE A 36 -1.80 5.14 -1.54
N ASP A 37 -1.32 5.53 -2.72
CA ASP A 37 -1.39 4.76 -3.96
C ASP A 37 -0.04 4.75 -4.69
N GLY A 38 0.52 3.57 -4.95
CA GLY A 38 1.84 3.38 -5.54
C GLY A 38 2.91 2.98 -4.53
N ASP A 39 4.14 2.75 -5.03
CA ASP A 39 5.24 2.23 -4.22
C ASP A 39 5.83 3.29 -3.30
N LEU A 40 6.11 2.90 -2.07
CA LEU A 40 6.61 3.80 -1.03
C LEU A 40 8.08 4.18 -1.28
N ASP A 41 8.34 5.47 -1.38
CA ASP A 41 9.68 6.05 -1.41
C ASP A 41 10.14 6.45 0.01
N THR A 42 11.42 6.68 0.17
CA THR A 42 12.05 7.08 1.44
C THR A 42 11.49 8.38 2.02
N ASN A 43 10.98 9.29 1.19
CA ASN A 43 10.40 10.58 1.60
C ASN A 43 8.91 10.49 1.96
N ASP A 44 8.23 9.38 1.69
CA ASP A 44 6.78 9.28 1.86
C ASP A 44 6.34 9.33 3.33
N GLY A 45 7.20 8.91 4.25
CA GLY A 45 6.96 9.09 5.68
C GLY A 45 6.83 10.55 6.09
N ASP A 46 7.72 11.41 5.61
CA ASP A 46 7.69 12.86 5.86
C ASP A 46 6.53 13.53 5.14
N GLN A 47 6.28 13.15 3.91
CA GLN A 47 5.13 13.61 3.14
C GLN A 47 3.80 13.29 3.85
N PHE A 48 3.64 12.06 4.33
CA PHE A 48 2.45 11.63 5.06
C PHE A 48 2.25 12.47 6.32
N ARG A 49 3.29 12.62 7.15
CA ARG A 49 3.24 13.45 8.36
C ARG A 49 2.83 14.89 8.05
N SER A 50 3.45 15.50 7.04
CA SER A 50 3.13 16.87 6.63
C SER A 50 1.68 17.02 6.21
N LYS A 51 1.20 16.14 5.30
CA LYS A 51 -0.15 16.18 4.74
C LYS A 51 -1.25 15.85 5.76
N THR A 52 -0.93 15.11 6.81
CA THR A 52 -1.90 14.69 7.82
C THR A 52 -1.77 15.43 9.15
N SER A 53 -0.82 16.36 9.28
CA SER A 53 -0.50 17.06 10.54
C SER A 53 -1.73 17.70 11.21
N PHE A 54 -2.59 18.33 10.41
CA PHE A 54 -3.79 19.06 10.86
C PHE A 54 -5.04 18.18 11.04
N LEU A 55 -4.97 16.89 10.66
CA LEU A 55 -6.13 15.98 10.78
C LEU A 55 -6.25 15.44 12.20
N SER A 56 -7.46 15.50 12.75
CA SER A 56 -7.79 14.87 14.04
C SER A 56 -8.41 13.48 13.90
N LYS A 57 -9.08 13.20 12.75
CA LYS A 57 -9.68 11.90 12.42
C LYS A 57 -9.48 11.62 10.96
N ALA A 58 -9.02 10.42 10.62
CA ALA A 58 -8.84 10.00 9.23
C ALA A 58 -9.00 8.49 9.06
N ILE A 59 -9.37 8.09 7.85
CA ILE A 59 -9.27 6.73 7.33
C ILE A 59 -8.16 6.75 6.29
N ILE A 60 -7.18 5.87 6.43
CA ILE A 60 -6.05 5.74 5.53
C ILE A 60 -6.29 4.56 4.60
N SER A 61 -6.63 4.84 3.34
CA SER A 61 -6.79 3.84 2.29
C SER A 61 -5.46 3.55 1.62
N LEU A 62 -5.09 2.26 1.57
CA LEU A 62 -3.78 1.83 1.09
C LEU A 62 -3.91 0.90 -0.13
N ARG A 63 -3.12 1.21 -1.17
CA ARG A 63 -2.92 0.39 -2.36
C ARG A 63 -1.48 0.54 -2.84
N SER A 64 -0.62 -0.47 -2.57
CA SER A 64 0.80 -0.40 -2.86
C SER A 64 1.45 -1.79 -2.82
N ASP A 65 2.46 -2.01 -3.63
CA ASP A 65 3.27 -3.23 -3.58
C ASP A 65 4.40 -3.17 -2.53
N GLY A 66 4.54 -2.03 -1.87
CA GLY A 66 5.52 -1.84 -0.80
C GLY A 66 6.54 -0.76 -1.12
N GLY A 67 7.83 -1.08 -1.01
CA GLY A 67 8.95 -0.16 -1.21
C GLY A 67 9.75 0.06 0.07
N SER A 68 10.03 1.32 0.43
CA SER A 68 10.85 1.66 1.59
C SER A 68 10.25 1.18 2.92
N VAL A 69 10.93 0.25 3.58
CA VAL A 69 10.58 -0.23 4.92
C VAL A 69 10.54 0.93 5.94
N VAL A 70 11.49 1.86 5.83
CA VAL A 70 11.55 3.02 6.74
C VAL A 70 10.33 3.90 6.55
N ALA A 71 9.92 4.19 5.32
CA ALA A 71 8.71 4.95 5.04
C ALA A 71 7.46 4.22 5.56
N GLY A 72 7.34 2.90 5.34
CA GLY A 72 6.24 2.10 5.87
C GLY A 72 6.11 2.18 7.40
N ILE A 73 7.23 2.07 8.12
CA ILE A 73 7.28 2.22 9.58
C ILE A 73 6.89 3.64 9.99
N GLN A 74 7.45 4.68 9.39
CA GLN A 74 7.16 6.08 9.73
C GLN A 74 5.68 6.45 9.50
N ILE A 75 5.09 5.95 8.41
CA ILE A 75 3.66 6.11 8.12
C ILE A 75 2.85 5.38 9.18
N GLY A 76 3.18 4.11 9.47
CA GLY A 76 2.48 3.31 10.46
C GLY A 76 2.54 3.89 11.87
N GLU A 77 3.70 4.40 12.29
CA GLU A 77 3.85 5.11 13.57
C GLU A 77 2.99 6.37 13.64
N SER A 78 2.95 7.14 12.54
CA SER A 78 2.13 8.36 12.46
C SER A 78 0.64 8.04 12.53
N ILE A 79 0.20 6.97 11.83
CA ILE A 79 -1.17 6.45 11.89
C ILE A 79 -1.52 6.05 13.32
N ARG A 80 -0.65 5.25 13.97
CA ARG A 80 -0.87 4.74 15.33
C ARG A 80 -0.96 5.87 16.34
N LEU A 81 -0.05 6.83 16.26
CA LEU A 81 0.00 7.99 17.17
C LEU A 81 -1.28 8.81 17.10
N LYS A 82 -1.86 8.97 15.92
CA LYS A 82 -3.09 9.75 15.68
C LYS A 82 -4.38 8.95 15.86
N GLY A 83 -4.29 7.64 16.09
CA GLY A 83 -5.46 6.77 16.20
C GLY A 83 -6.28 6.69 14.91
N PHE A 84 -5.64 6.83 13.75
CA PHE A 84 -6.33 6.72 12.48
C PHE A 84 -6.67 5.27 12.14
N ALA A 85 -7.81 5.07 11.48
CA ALA A 85 -8.14 3.79 10.89
C ALA A 85 -7.34 3.54 9.61
N THR A 86 -7.06 2.28 9.30
CA THR A 86 -6.49 1.87 8.02
C THR A 86 -7.44 0.96 7.28
N VAL A 87 -7.46 1.04 5.95
CA VAL A 87 -8.31 0.20 5.12
C VAL A 87 -7.59 -0.27 3.86
N VAL A 88 -7.73 -1.57 3.55
CA VAL A 88 -7.43 -2.13 2.23
C VAL A 88 -8.76 -2.62 1.66
N ALA A 89 -9.30 -1.90 0.69
CA ALA A 89 -10.65 -2.06 0.19
C ALA A 89 -10.68 -2.71 -1.21
N GLY A 90 -11.83 -3.31 -1.56
CA GLY A 90 -12.04 -3.93 -2.86
C GLY A 90 -10.97 -4.96 -3.19
N ASN A 91 -10.49 -4.97 -4.42
CA ASN A 91 -9.40 -5.84 -4.89
C ASN A 91 -8.00 -5.23 -4.67
N ALA A 92 -7.87 -4.25 -3.77
CA ALA A 92 -6.59 -3.59 -3.53
C ALA A 92 -5.57 -4.56 -2.93
N ARG A 93 -4.31 -4.33 -3.29
CA ARG A 93 -3.15 -5.01 -2.72
C ARG A 93 -2.37 -4.02 -1.86
N CYS A 94 -2.00 -4.45 -0.66
CA CYS A 94 -1.10 -3.76 0.23
C CYS A 94 -0.05 -4.76 0.72
N ALA A 95 1.13 -4.73 0.12
CA ALA A 95 2.18 -5.72 0.35
C ALA A 95 3.41 -5.08 0.98
N SER A 96 4.24 -5.89 1.67
CA SER A 96 5.54 -5.48 2.18
C SER A 96 5.45 -4.22 3.06
N ALA A 97 6.20 -3.15 2.76
CA ALA A 97 6.20 -1.90 3.51
C ALA A 97 4.82 -1.24 3.63
N CYS A 98 3.93 -1.42 2.63
CA CYS A 98 2.53 -1.01 2.71
C CYS A 98 1.78 -1.73 3.83
N ALA A 99 1.94 -3.05 3.93
CA ALA A 99 1.30 -3.84 4.97
C ALA A 99 1.85 -3.46 6.37
N ILE A 100 3.13 -3.10 6.48
CA ILE A 100 3.73 -2.57 7.70
C ILE A 100 3.04 -1.25 8.10
N ALA A 101 2.81 -0.33 7.15
CA ALA A 101 2.08 0.90 7.41
C ALA A 101 0.63 0.64 7.84
N TRP A 102 -0.07 -0.30 7.16
CA TRP A 102 -1.43 -0.69 7.48
C TRP A 102 -1.59 -1.19 8.92
N LEU A 103 -0.61 -1.92 9.45
CA LEU A 103 -0.62 -2.41 10.84
C LEU A 103 -0.68 -1.29 11.89
N GLY A 104 -0.34 -0.06 11.54
CA GLY A 104 -0.47 1.11 12.42
C GLY A 104 -1.92 1.48 12.76
N GLY A 105 -2.89 1.05 11.95
CA GLY A 105 -4.29 1.43 12.08
C GLY A 105 -4.99 0.98 13.37
N THR A 106 -5.98 1.76 13.77
CA THR A 106 -6.91 1.45 14.87
C THR A 106 -8.28 2.06 14.53
N PRO A 107 -9.24 1.26 14.02
CA PRO A 107 -9.12 -0.14 13.62
C PRO A 107 -8.32 -0.37 12.32
N ARG A 108 -8.03 -1.65 12.02
CA ARG A 108 -7.50 -2.14 10.74
C ARG A 108 -8.62 -2.82 9.99
N LEU A 109 -8.98 -2.27 8.82
CA LEU A 109 -10.07 -2.81 8.02
C LEU A 109 -9.52 -3.48 6.76
N MET A 110 -10.13 -4.60 6.36
CA MET A 110 -9.77 -5.33 5.17
C MET A 110 -11.03 -5.91 4.52
N SER A 111 -11.23 -5.70 3.21
CA SER A 111 -12.31 -6.40 2.49
C SER A 111 -11.94 -7.86 2.22
N ALA A 112 -12.94 -8.68 1.92
CA ALA A 112 -12.72 -10.10 1.65
C ALA A 112 -11.84 -10.34 0.41
N GLU A 113 -11.89 -9.44 -0.56
CA GLU A 113 -11.13 -9.51 -1.82
C GLU A 113 -9.77 -8.82 -1.73
N ALA A 114 -9.52 -8.06 -0.66
CA ALA A 114 -8.26 -7.36 -0.44
C ALA A 114 -7.12 -8.34 -0.17
N ARG A 115 -5.91 -7.94 -0.51
CA ARG A 115 -4.70 -8.72 -0.28
C ARG A 115 -3.71 -7.92 0.55
N VAL A 116 -3.53 -8.32 1.79
CA VAL A 116 -2.48 -7.80 2.68
C VAL A 116 -1.40 -8.85 2.81
N GLY A 117 -0.15 -8.50 2.53
CA GLY A 117 0.93 -9.50 2.46
C GLY A 117 2.25 -9.03 3.06
N PHE A 118 2.98 -9.99 3.64
CA PHE A 118 4.22 -9.77 4.38
C PHE A 118 5.34 -10.66 3.87
N HIS A 119 6.56 -10.17 3.93
CA HIS A 119 7.81 -10.91 3.73
C HIS A 119 8.95 -10.23 4.48
N ALA A 120 10.07 -10.94 4.63
CA ALA A 120 11.28 -10.40 5.25
C ALA A 120 11.83 -9.20 4.47
N ALA A 121 12.32 -8.20 5.18
CA ALA A 121 12.93 -7.04 4.58
C ALA A 121 14.22 -7.43 3.83
N TYR A 122 14.45 -6.82 2.66
CA TYR A 122 15.60 -7.09 1.81
C TYR A 122 16.22 -5.81 1.26
N SER A 123 17.48 -5.91 0.84
CA SER A 123 18.18 -4.85 0.12
C SER A 123 17.73 -4.84 -1.34
N SER A 124 17.25 -3.69 -1.82
CA SER A 124 16.85 -3.51 -3.22
C SER A 124 18.02 -3.67 -4.20
N GLU A 125 19.26 -3.46 -3.74
CA GLU A 125 20.46 -3.59 -4.56
C GLU A 125 20.85 -5.06 -4.79
N THR A 126 20.69 -5.90 -3.77
CA THR A 126 21.18 -7.29 -3.80
C THR A 126 20.06 -8.33 -3.84
N GLY A 127 18.82 -7.95 -3.54
CA GLY A 127 17.68 -8.86 -3.36
C GLY A 127 17.80 -9.75 -2.11
N GLN A 128 18.87 -9.60 -1.33
CA GLN A 128 19.10 -10.43 -0.15
C GLN A 128 18.42 -9.87 1.09
N GLU A 129 17.97 -10.76 1.96
CA GLU A 129 17.39 -10.42 3.25
C GLU A 129 18.33 -9.55 4.08
N THR A 130 17.79 -8.54 4.77
CA THR A 130 18.55 -7.64 5.62
C THR A 130 18.14 -7.77 7.08
N GLY A 131 19.09 -8.18 7.93
CA GLY A 131 18.90 -8.26 9.38
C GLY A 131 18.55 -6.91 10.00
N VAL A 132 19.10 -5.81 9.48
CA VAL A 132 18.76 -4.45 9.94
C VAL A 132 17.30 -4.12 9.65
N GLY A 133 16.83 -4.40 8.42
CA GLY A 133 15.44 -4.17 8.05
C GLY A 133 14.46 -4.97 8.92
N ASN A 134 14.73 -6.26 9.12
CA ASN A 134 13.90 -7.13 9.98
C ASN A 134 13.92 -6.69 11.43
N THR A 135 15.05 -6.20 11.94
CA THR A 135 15.16 -5.66 13.30
C THR A 135 14.29 -4.41 13.46
N LEU A 136 14.29 -3.50 12.49
CA LEU A 136 13.45 -2.30 12.51
C LEU A 136 11.97 -2.67 12.46
N VAL A 137 11.58 -3.61 11.60
CA VAL A 137 10.21 -4.13 11.54
C VAL A 137 9.81 -4.75 12.87
N GLY A 138 10.63 -5.65 13.44
CA GLY A 138 10.35 -6.29 14.74
C GLY A 138 10.19 -5.27 15.87
N ALA A 139 11.06 -4.26 15.94
CA ALA A 139 10.98 -3.18 16.93
C ALA A 139 9.66 -2.38 16.78
N TYR A 140 9.28 -2.04 15.55
CA TYR A 140 8.02 -1.36 15.26
C TYR A 140 6.80 -2.19 15.67
N LEU A 141 6.76 -3.48 15.29
CA LEU A 141 5.64 -4.37 15.62
C LEU A 141 5.45 -4.51 17.13
N ASN A 142 6.56 -4.65 17.86
CA ASN A 142 6.53 -4.66 19.32
C ASN A 142 6.02 -3.32 19.90
N LYS A 143 6.48 -2.19 19.36
CA LYS A 143 6.06 -0.84 19.78
C LYS A 143 4.55 -0.62 19.61
N ILE A 144 3.93 -1.16 18.54
CA ILE A 144 2.48 -1.06 18.32
C ILE A 144 1.68 -2.14 19.06
N GLY A 145 2.35 -2.98 19.84
CA GLY A 145 1.72 -3.95 20.75
C GLY A 145 1.29 -5.26 20.08
N LEU A 146 1.88 -5.65 18.95
CA LEU A 146 1.59 -6.94 18.36
C LEU A 146 2.28 -8.10 19.11
N PRO A 147 1.60 -9.26 19.25
CA PRO A 147 2.15 -10.41 19.95
C PRO A 147 3.28 -11.07 19.15
N TYR A 148 4.09 -11.87 19.83
CA TYR A 148 5.25 -12.55 19.24
C TYR A 148 4.89 -13.44 18.04
N SER A 149 3.73 -14.11 18.06
CA SER A 149 3.21 -14.90 16.95
C SER A 149 3.04 -14.06 15.68
N ALA A 150 2.50 -12.83 15.81
CA ALA A 150 2.36 -11.91 14.70
C ALA A 150 3.72 -11.46 14.15
N VAL A 151 4.69 -11.16 15.03
CA VAL A 151 6.04 -10.78 14.60
C VAL A 151 6.68 -11.87 13.74
N ILE A 152 6.60 -13.14 14.17
CA ILE A 152 7.11 -14.27 13.40
C ILE A 152 6.37 -14.38 12.06
N TYR A 153 5.02 -14.36 12.06
CA TYR A 153 4.21 -14.47 10.85
C TYR A 153 4.59 -13.42 9.80
N ILE A 154 4.81 -12.18 10.24
CA ILE A 154 5.11 -11.04 9.38
C ILE A 154 6.52 -11.11 8.79
N THR A 155 7.50 -11.70 9.50
CA THR A 155 8.90 -11.68 9.09
C THR A 155 9.43 -13.02 8.55
N GLN A 156 8.63 -14.10 8.58
CA GLN A 156 9.13 -15.44 8.25
C GLN A 156 9.24 -15.76 6.76
N ALA A 157 8.42 -15.12 5.91
CA ALA A 157 8.45 -15.37 4.47
C ALA A 157 9.72 -14.78 3.86
N ALA A 158 10.42 -15.55 3.02
CA ALA A 158 11.61 -15.07 2.33
C ALA A 158 11.30 -13.88 1.41
N PRO A 159 12.28 -13.03 1.07
CA PRO A 159 12.09 -11.83 0.23
C PRO A 159 11.38 -12.06 -1.11
N TYR A 160 11.58 -13.23 -1.71
CA TYR A 160 10.97 -13.63 -2.98
C TYR A 160 9.63 -14.38 -2.82
N SER A 161 9.11 -14.44 -1.60
CA SER A 161 7.84 -15.08 -1.25
C SER A 161 6.92 -14.08 -0.57
N MET A 162 5.67 -14.48 -0.28
CA MET A 162 4.71 -13.60 0.38
C MET A 162 3.76 -14.42 1.26
N SER A 163 3.69 -14.07 2.54
CA SER A 163 2.62 -14.53 3.44
C SER A 163 1.41 -13.62 3.28
N TRP A 164 0.39 -14.07 2.57
CA TRP A 164 -0.87 -13.34 2.43
C TRP A 164 -1.75 -13.58 3.64
N LEU A 165 -2.18 -12.49 4.28
CA LEU A 165 -2.99 -12.52 5.49
C LEU A 165 -4.46 -12.81 5.13
N SER A 166 -5.04 -13.84 5.72
CA SER A 166 -6.48 -14.03 5.80
C SER A 166 -7.02 -13.51 7.16
N ILE A 167 -8.33 -13.30 7.25
CA ILE A 167 -8.96 -12.94 8.53
C ILE A 167 -8.71 -14.04 9.58
N ALA A 168 -8.76 -15.31 9.19
CA ALA A 168 -8.48 -16.45 10.08
C ALA A 168 -7.01 -16.46 10.54
N ASP A 169 -6.06 -16.15 9.65
CA ASP A 169 -4.65 -16.03 10.04
C ASP A 169 -4.44 -14.84 10.98
N ALA A 170 -5.08 -13.71 10.73
CA ALA A 170 -5.02 -12.53 11.58
C ALA A 170 -5.46 -12.88 13.02
N GLU A 171 -6.62 -13.52 13.17
CA GLU A 171 -7.15 -13.99 14.46
C GLU A 171 -6.16 -14.94 15.15
N LYS A 172 -5.68 -15.95 14.43
CA LYS A 172 -4.70 -16.93 14.96
C LYS A 172 -3.40 -16.29 15.40
N GLN A 173 -2.94 -15.23 14.74
CA GLN A 173 -1.72 -14.51 15.07
C GLN A 173 -1.93 -13.38 16.08
N GLY A 174 -3.16 -13.10 16.51
CA GLY A 174 -3.49 -12.01 17.40
C GLY A 174 -3.35 -10.62 16.76
N ILE A 175 -3.54 -10.56 15.45
CA ILE A 175 -3.65 -9.30 14.68
C ILE A 175 -5.13 -8.94 14.62
N ASP A 176 -5.52 -7.90 15.33
CA ASP A 176 -6.90 -7.42 15.34
C ASP A 176 -7.23 -6.77 13.98
N VAL A 177 -8.19 -7.36 13.25
CA VAL A 177 -8.62 -6.94 11.91
C VAL A 177 -10.14 -7.01 11.82
N GLU A 178 -10.76 -5.92 11.42
CA GLU A 178 -12.20 -5.85 11.17
C GLU A 178 -12.49 -6.07 9.68
N PRO A 179 -13.38 -7.04 9.32
CA PRO A 179 -13.84 -7.19 7.95
C PRO A 179 -14.59 -5.95 7.46
N LEU A 180 -14.18 -5.39 6.33
CA LEU A 180 -14.90 -4.30 5.70
C LEU A 180 -16.23 -4.82 5.13
N GLY A 181 -17.35 -4.20 5.52
CA GLY A 181 -18.70 -4.62 5.09
C GLY A 181 -19.49 -5.40 6.13
N SER A 182 -18.91 -5.88 7.23
CA SER A 182 -19.64 -6.55 8.32
C SER A 182 -20.25 -5.58 9.34
N GLY A 183 -20.91 -4.49 8.86
CA GLY A 183 -21.60 -3.51 9.72
C GLY A 183 -20.81 -2.24 10.00
N SER A 184 -19.64 -2.06 9.42
CA SER A 184 -18.93 -0.78 9.50
C SER A 184 -19.60 0.24 8.56
N ASN A 185 -20.10 1.34 9.12
CA ASN A 185 -20.68 2.48 8.36
C ASN A 185 -19.64 3.27 7.53
N TYR A 186 -18.51 2.64 7.18
CA TYR A 186 -17.50 3.24 6.33
C TYR A 186 -17.86 3.01 4.86
N SER A 187 -18.72 3.86 4.28
CA SER A 187 -18.96 3.82 2.84
C SER A 187 -17.78 4.43 2.10
N TYR A 188 -16.90 3.57 1.62
CA TYR A 188 -15.88 3.95 0.65
C TYR A 188 -16.54 4.06 -0.73
N ALA A 189 -16.66 5.27 -1.24
CA ALA A 189 -16.98 5.47 -2.65
C ALA A 189 -15.67 5.33 -3.44
N GLU A 190 -15.55 4.25 -4.21
CA GLU A 190 -14.44 4.12 -5.17
C GLU A 190 -14.36 5.37 -6.06
N PRO A 191 -13.14 5.88 -6.37
CA PRO A 191 -12.99 6.88 -7.42
C PRO A 191 -13.51 6.25 -8.73
N ARG A 192 -14.56 6.82 -9.31
CA ARG A 192 -15.02 6.41 -10.64
C ARG A 192 -13.88 6.61 -11.63
N THR A 193 -13.32 5.53 -12.12
CA THR A 193 -12.51 5.58 -13.33
C THR A 193 -13.44 6.03 -14.45
N ASP A 194 -13.24 7.27 -14.93
CA ASP A 194 -13.94 7.81 -16.09
C ASP A 194 -13.59 6.96 -17.34
N GLN A 195 -14.42 5.98 -17.64
CA GLN A 195 -14.36 5.17 -18.86
C GLN A 195 -15.17 5.79 -20.01
N SER A 196 -15.45 7.10 -19.97
CA SER A 196 -16.15 7.79 -21.03
C SER A 196 -15.19 8.39 -22.08
N LYS A 197 -14.37 7.55 -22.73
CA LYS A 197 -13.78 7.92 -24.02
C LYS A 197 -14.39 7.05 -25.11
N PRO A 198 -15.27 7.59 -25.96
CA PRO A 198 -15.84 6.82 -27.07
C PRO A 198 -14.71 6.40 -28.02
N ARG A 199 -14.61 5.10 -28.27
CA ARG A 199 -13.82 4.58 -29.39
C ARG A 199 -14.45 5.02 -30.67
N ASN A 200 -13.91 6.03 -31.31
CA ASN A 200 -14.22 6.31 -32.73
C ASN A 200 -13.57 5.20 -33.56
N SER A 201 -14.39 4.26 -33.98
CA SER A 201 -14.04 3.34 -35.06
C SER A 201 -14.21 4.10 -36.39
N PRO A 202 -13.22 4.07 -37.29
CA PRO A 202 -13.41 4.61 -38.63
C PRO A 202 -14.39 3.70 -39.40
N GLN A 203 -15.51 4.27 -39.81
CA GLN A 203 -16.42 3.64 -40.78
C GLN A 203 -15.71 3.57 -42.14
N ASN A 204 -15.44 2.36 -42.58
CA ASN A 204 -14.99 2.08 -43.93
C ASN A 204 -16.20 2.19 -44.90
N GLN A 205 -16.32 3.33 -45.62
CA GLN A 205 -17.27 3.45 -46.70
C GLN A 205 -16.68 2.77 -47.93
N GLY A 206 -17.20 1.58 -48.22
CA GLY A 206 -17.01 0.93 -49.49
C GLY A 206 -17.81 1.66 -50.58
N THR A 207 -17.11 2.21 -51.55
CA THR A 207 -17.71 2.61 -52.82
C THR A 207 -17.54 1.47 -53.82
N GLY A 208 -18.66 0.90 -54.24
CA GLY A 208 -18.69 -0.03 -55.34
C GLY A 208 -18.50 0.67 -56.69
N ARG A 209 -17.77 0.01 -57.57
CA ARG A 209 -18.03 -0.20 -58.98
C ARG A 209 -17.12 -1.27 -59.53
#